data_2c6f08f77715a00c5b1a099f33d8c1cb
#
_entry.id   2c6f08f77715a00c5b1a099f33d8c1cb
#
_cell.length_a   1.000
_cell.length_b   1.000
_cell.length_c   1.000
_cell.angle_alpha   90.00
_cell.angle_beta   90.00
_cell.angle_gamma   90.00
#
_symmetry.space_group_name_H-M   'P 1'
#
loop_
_entity.id
_entity.type
_entity.pdbx_description
1 polymer ?
#
loop_
_entity_poly.entity_id
_entity_poly.type
_entity_poly.pdbx_seq_one_letter_code
_entity_poly.pdbx_strand_id
1 'polypeptide(L)'
;MKQLLLALLMTTSLVSGAGWIDLWPGEAPGAPRPKAGTETGGEGWRIAHTEVPQYVLFKAEKPNGTGVVVLPGGGYAMLAADHEGRQVGEWFAKRGITAIVVKYRVSSNPALGYHFPVPQMDARRAIRTMRFKAGDWGIDPARIGIMGFSAGGHLCSTAVTMFDDKFEQETDDPIDQVSCRPDFGILCYPVIAMGQPHCHQGSVRNLLGANPSRELLDRNNTARRVTGKTPPIFLVHSADDRAVPLRNGTDFAAACSDKGVPVSCHIYAQGGH
;
A
#
# COMPACT_ATOMS: atom_id res chain seq x y z
N MET A 1 60.89 3.79 19.19
CA MET A 1 60.08 3.30 18.07
C MET A 1 58.74 2.79 18.63
N LYS A 2 57.70 3.64 18.62
CA LYS A 2 56.36 3.26 19.07
C LYS A 2 55.53 2.99 17.82
N GLN A 3 55.15 1.74 17.62
CA GLN A 3 54.22 1.35 16.56
C GLN A 3 52.79 1.76 16.99
N LEU A 4 52.17 2.64 16.19
CA LEU A 4 50.76 3.00 16.31
C LEU A 4 49.96 1.94 15.56
N LEU A 5 49.24 1.08 16.29
CA LEU A 5 48.23 0.19 15.70
C LEU A 5 46.96 0.99 15.40
N LEU A 6 46.69 1.24 14.14
CA LEU A 6 45.45 1.85 13.67
C LEU A 6 44.38 0.73 13.58
N ALA A 7 43.54 0.64 14.60
CA ALA A 7 42.38 -0.25 14.57
C ALA A 7 41.31 0.35 13.65
N LEU A 8 41.15 -0.27 12.48
CA LEU A 8 40.07 0.03 11.54
C LEU A 8 38.76 -0.53 12.13
N LEU A 9 38.00 0.30 12.82
CA LEU A 9 36.64 -0.04 13.21
C LEU A 9 35.76 -0.11 11.94
N MET A 10 35.54 -1.30 11.42
CA MET A 10 34.44 -1.57 10.50
C MET A 10 33.14 -1.44 11.29
N THR A 11 32.51 -0.28 11.20
CA THR A 11 31.12 -0.12 11.63
C THR A 11 30.25 -0.86 10.61
N THR A 12 29.93 -2.12 10.89
CA THR A 12 28.78 -2.78 10.30
C THR A 12 27.55 -2.02 10.78
N SER A 13 27.04 -1.14 9.92
CA SER A 13 25.72 -0.56 10.11
C SER A 13 24.71 -1.71 10.08
N LEU A 14 24.39 -2.22 11.26
CA LEU A 14 23.17 -2.98 11.47
C LEU A 14 22.03 -2.05 11.04
N VAL A 15 21.35 -2.38 9.94
CA VAL A 15 20.01 -1.91 9.66
C VAL A 15 19.17 -2.42 10.85
N SER A 16 19.13 -1.63 11.92
CA SER A 16 18.26 -1.90 13.07
C SER A 16 16.86 -1.91 12.52
N GLY A 17 16.17 -3.04 12.59
CA GLY A 17 14.77 -3.13 12.27
C GLY A 17 14.04 -2.08 13.07
N ALA A 18 13.71 -0.94 12.45
CA ALA A 18 12.86 0.06 13.04
C ALA A 18 11.55 -0.65 13.40
N GLY A 19 11.12 -0.55 14.65
CA GLY A 19 9.85 -1.12 15.07
C GLY A 19 8.68 -0.50 14.30
N TRP A 20 7.51 -1.07 14.44
CA TRP A 20 6.28 -0.51 13.89
C TRP A 20 5.98 0.86 14.53
N ILE A 21 5.68 1.85 13.69
CA ILE A 21 5.36 3.22 14.07
C ILE A 21 3.88 3.47 13.76
N ASP A 22 3.13 3.99 14.73
CA ASP A 22 1.71 4.28 14.56
C ASP A 22 1.47 5.32 13.46
N LEU A 23 0.46 5.10 12.61
CA LEU A 23 0.04 6.06 11.59
C LEU A 23 -0.70 7.26 12.17
N TRP A 24 -1.38 7.09 13.30
CA TRP A 24 -2.05 8.17 14.04
C TRP A 24 -1.47 8.28 15.44
N PRO A 25 -1.42 9.50 16.01
CA PRO A 25 -0.90 9.71 17.37
C PRO A 25 -1.84 9.16 18.46
N GLY A 26 -3.03 8.70 18.07
CA GLY A 26 -4.06 8.17 18.95
C GLY A 26 -4.91 7.12 18.25
N GLU A 27 -6.20 7.11 18.54
CA GLU A 27 -7.14 6.18 17.90
C GLU A 27 -7.29 6.48 16.41
N ALA A 28 -7.13 5.46 15.57
CA ALA A 28 -7.30 5.59 14.13
C ALA A 28 -8.79 5.73 13.79
N PRO A 29 -9.18 6.69 12.92
CA PRO A 29 -10.58 6.93 12.60
C PRO A 29 -11.24 5.74 11.87
N GLY A 30 -12.56 5.64 11.93
CA GLY A 30 -13.39 4.81 11.06
C GLY A 30 -13.78 3.44 11.57
N ALA A 31 -13.16 2.89 12.60
CA ALA A 31 -13.60 1.66 13.25
C ALA A 31 -13.17 1.65 14.71
N PRO A 32 -14.00 1.11 15.63
CA PRO A 32 -13.59 0.97 17.02
C PRO A 32 -12.35 0.08 17.12
N ARG A 33 -11.43 0.43 18.02
CA ARG A 33 -10.35 -0.48 18.39
C ARG A 33 -10.96 -1.72 19.03
N PRO A 34 -10.66 -2.93 18.54
CA PRO A 34 -10.90 -4.12 19.32
C PRO A 34 -10.07 -4.05 20.62
N LYS A 35 -10.51 -4.80 21.62
CA LYS A 35 -9.76 -4.90 22.89
C LYS A 35 -8.36 -5.46 22.60
N ALA A 36 -7.33 -4.84 23.17
CA ALA A 36 -5.93 -5.24 23.04
C ALA A 36 -5.76 -6.78 23.16
N GLY A 37 -5.01 -7.36 22.22
CA GLY A 37 -4.63 -8.77 22.22
C GLY A 37 -5.27 -9.65 21.15
N THR A 38 -6.02 -9.09 20.21
CA THR A 38 -6.61 -9.85 19.09
C THR A 38 -5.76 -9.80 17.82
N GLU A 39 -4.79 -8.89 17.72
CA GLU A 39 -3.84 -8.85 16.60
C GLU A 39 -2.97 -10.10 16.63
N THR A 40 -3.05 -10.93 15.59
CA THR A 40 -2.33 -12.19 15.50
C THR A 40 -1.34 -12.18 14.33
N GLY A 41 -0.18 -12.77 14.57
CA GLY A 41 0.90 -12.84 13.59
C GLY A 41 1.94 -11.76 13.85
N GLY A 42 3.17 -12.16 14.01
CA GLY A 42 4.28 -11.24 14.29
C GLY A 42 5.61 -11.83 13.88
N GLU A 43 5.80 -13.11 14.06
CA GLU A 43 6.98 -13.78 13.54
C GLU A 43 6.82 -14.00 12.03
N GLY A 44 7.77 -13.49 11.22
CA GLY A 44 7.80 -13.69 9.78
C GLY A 44 6.98 -12.72 8.94
N TRP A 45 6.46 -11.62 9.50
CA TRP A 45 5.77 -10.57 8.73
C TRP A 45 4.50 -11.04 8.00
N ARG A 46 3.93 -12.16 8.40
CA ARG A 46 2.58 -12.57 8.00
C ARG A 46 1.62 -12.12 9.10
N ILE A 47 0.89 -11.02 8.84
CA ILE A 47 0.07 -10.35 9.84
C ILE A 47 -1.39 -10.61 9.52
N ALA A 48 -2.10 -11.24 10.45
CA ALA A 48 -3.55 -11.40 10.38
C ALA A 48 -4.21 -10.47 11.41
N HIS A 49 -5.42 -10.01 11.13
CA HIS A 49 -6.19 -9.15 12.04
C HIS A 49 -5.43 -7.91 12.49
N THR A 50 -5.01 -7.09 11.54
CA THR A 50 -4.39 -5.79 11.84
C THR A 50 -5.41 -4.84 12.45
N GLU A 51 -5.15 -4.39 13.68
CA GLU A 51 -6.02 -3.49 14.45
C GLU A 51 -5.46 -2.09 14.52
N VAL A 52 -4.15 -2.00 14.74
CA VAL A 52 -3.44 -0.74 14.83
C VAL A 52 -2.71 -0.49 13.51
N PRO A 53 -3.14 0.51 12.73
CA PRO A 53 -2.46 0.83 11.48
C PRO A 53 -1.11 1.48 11.77
N GLN A 54 -0.06 0.87 11.25
CA GLN A 54 1.33 1.22 11.51
C GLN A 54 2.15 1.16 10.22
N TYR A 55 3.38 1.66 10.27
CA TYR A 55 4.34 1.51 9.20
C TYR A 55 5.74 1.20 9.73
N VAL A 56 6.58 0.61 8.89
CA VAL A 56 8.03 0.51 9.09
C VAL A 56 8.73 1.35 8.05
N LEU A 57 9.70 2.16 8.47
CA LEU A 57 10.50 3.02 7.62
C LEU A 57 11.77 2.28 7.14
N PHE A 58 11.96 2.23 5.83
CA PHE A 58 13.18 1.81 5.15
C PHE A 58 13.83 3.04 4.52
N LYS A 59 14.59 3.77 5.32
CA LYS A 59 15.25 5.01 4.88
C LYS A 59 16.46 4.67 4.03
N ALA A 60 16.56 5.27 2.84
CA ALA A 60 17.74 5.16 2.01
C ALA A 60 18.94 5.90 2.63
N GLU A 61 20.12 5.28 2.61
CA GLU A 61 21.34 5.94 3.09
C GLU A 61 21.74 7.14 2.22
N LYS A 62 21.51 7.00 0.91
CA LYS A 62 21.75 8.06 -0.09
C LYS A 62 20.46 8.30 -0.86
N PRO A 63 19.51 9.07 -0.33
CA PRO A 63 18.23 9.26 -0.94
C PRO A 63 18.34 10.01 -2.27
N ASN A 64 17.62 9.54 -3.28
CA ASN A 64 17.53 10.16 -4.61
C ASN A 64 16.34 11.12 -4.74
N GLY A 65 15.66 11.41 -3.64
CA GLY A 65 14.47 12.27 -3.59
C GLY A 65 13.15 11.54 -3.85
N THR A 66 13.15 10.22 -4.11
CA THR A 66 11.90 9.46 -4.33
C THR A 66 11.46 8.75 -3.06
N GLY A 67 10.16 8.82 -2.76
CA GLY A 67 9.51 8.05 -1.69
C GLY A 67 8.48 7.06 -2.23
N VAL A 68 8.32 5.89 -1.59
CA VAL A 68 7.31 4.89 -1.97
C VAL A 68 6.58 4.33 -0.75
N VAL A 69 5.26 4.41 -0.76
CA VAL A 69 4.37 3.72 0.17
C VAL A 69 4.09 2.32 -0.36
N VAL A 70 4.41 1.28 0.41
CA VAL A 70 4.25 -0.12 0.02
C VAL A 70 3.09 -0.75 0.78
N LEU A 71 2.15 -1.34 0.03
CA LEU A 71 0.92 -1.97 0.52
C LEU A 71 0.95 -3.47 0.20
N PRO A 72 1.27 -4.34 1.18
CA PRO A 72 1.24 -5.79 0.98
C PRO A 72 -0.15 -6.31 0.61
N GLY A 73 -0.21 -7.43 -0.11
CA GLY A 73 -1.43 -8.17 -0.39
C GLY A 73 -1.89 -9.05 0.78
N GLY A 74 -2.86 -9.90 0.52
CA GLY A 74 -3.43 -10.84 1.50
C GLY A 74 -4.96 -10.87 1.52
N GLY A 75 -5.61 -10.47 0.42
CA GLY A 75 -7.05 -10.61 0.22
C GLY A 75 -7.91 -9.76 1.16
N TYR A 76 -7.37 -8.70 1.76
CA TYR A 76 -7.98 -7.93 2.86
C TYR A 76 -8.29 -8.76 4.12
N ALA A 77 -7.73 -9.96 4.23
CA ALA A 77 -7.86 -10.83 5.40
C ALA A 77 -6.60 -10.84 6.26
N MET A 78 -5.48 -10.63 5.65
CA MET A 78 -4.14 -10.62 6.25
C MET A 78 -3.19 -9.76 5.41
N LEU A 79 -1.94 -9.60 5.87
CA LEU A 79 -0.87 -8.93 5.13
C LEU A 79 0.32 -9.89 4.93
N ALA A 80 0.73 -10.08 3.67
CA ALA A 80 1.93 -10.81 3.27
C ALA A 80 3.17 -9.88 3.38
N ALA A 81 3.38 -9.29 4.57
CA ALA A 81 4.27 -8.16 4.75
C ALA A 81 5.77 -8.50 4.68
N ASP A 82 6.16 -9.77 4.52
CA ASP A 82 7.56 -10.13 4.29
C ASP A 82 7.97 -9.90 2.84
N HIS A 83 7.52 -10.76 1.90
CA HIS A 83 7.94 -10.71 0.51
C HIS A 83 7.29 -9.56 -0.29
N GLU A 84 6.09 -9.13 0.08
CA GLU A 84 5.40 -7.97 -0.52
C GLU A 84 5.56 -6.67 0.31
N GLY A 85 6.37 -6.71 1.36
CA GLY A 85 6.61 -5.59 2.27
C GLY A 85 8.08 -5.39 2.60
N ARG A 86 8.59 -6.06 3.64
CA ARG A 86 9.97 -5.88 4.16
C ARG A 86 11.02 -6.01 3.07
N GLN A 87 11.00 -7.09 2.28
CA GLN A 87 11.96 -7.32 1.22
C GLN A 87 11.91 -6.24 0.14
N VAL A 88 10.70 -5.74 -0.17
CA VAL A 88 10.48 -4.63 -1.11
C VAL A 88 11.02 -3.32 -0.55
N GLY A 89 10.74 -3.02 0.72
CA GLY A 89 11.28 -1.83 1.41
C GLY A 89 12.80 -1.80 1.43
N GLU A 90 13.43 -2.93 1.78
CA GLU A 90 14.89 -3.10 1.72
C GLU A 90 15.45 -2.92 0.30
N TRP A 91 14.73 -3.47 -0.70
CA TRP A 91 15.13 -3.35 -2.11
C TRP A 91 15.14 -1.90 -2.60
N PHE A 92 14.11 -1.13 -2.23
CA PHE A 92 14.02 0.30 -2.55
C PHE A 92 15.11 1.10 -1.83
N ALA A 93 15.29 0.89 -0.53
CA ALA A 93 16.28 1.62 0.27
C ALA A 93 17.71 1.45 -0.28
N LYS A 94 18.08 0.24 -0.69
CA LYS A 94 19.37 -0.06 -1.33
C LYS A 94 19.58 0.67 -2.67
N ARG A 95 18.50 1.20 -3.28
CA ARG A 95 18.51 1.92 -4.56
C ARG A 95 18.28 3.43 -4.42
N GLY A 96 18.42 3.94 -3.21
CA GLY A 96 18.28 5.36 -2.94
C GLY A 96 16.83 5.83 -2.84
N ILE A 97 15.85 4.92 -2.77
CA ILE A 97 14.43 5.24 -2.64
C ILE A 97 14.00 4.95 -1.21
N THR A 98 13.56 5.96 -0.50
CA THR A 98 13.02 5.76 0.86
C THR A 98 11.62 5.15 0.76
N ALA A 99 11.37 4.08 1.51
CA ALA A 99 10.09 3.38 1.50
C ALA A 99 9.48 3.29 2.90
N ILE A 100 8.15 3.27 2.98
CA ILE A 100 7.43 2.80 4.16
C ILE A 100 6.57 1.60 3.78
N VAL A 101 6.61 0.56 4.61
CA VAL A 101 5.73 -0.60 4.48
C VAL A 101 4.59 -0.45 5.46
N VAL A 102 3.37 -0.49 4.98
CA VAL A 102 2.18 -0.16 5.77
C VAL A 102 1.48 -1.42 6.25
N LYS A 103 1.27 -1.48 7.54
CA LYS A 103 0.37 -2.42 8.19
C LYS A 103 -1.01 -1.75 8.28
N TYR A 104 -1.79 -1.84 7.20
CA TYR A 104 -3.14 -1.28 7.15
C TYR A 104 -4.16 -2.24 7.76
N ARG A 105 -5.29 -1.71 8.26
CA ARG A 105 -6.31 -2.51 8.96
C ARG A 105 -7.02 -3.47 8.02
N VAL A 106 -6.96 -4.76 8.39
CA VAL A 106 -7.61 -5.87 7.69
C VAL A 106 -8.06 -6.93 8.68
N SER A 107 -9.09 -7.67 8.33
CA SER A 107 -9.49 -8.87 9.06
C SER A 107 -10.35 -9.80 8.21
N SER A 108 -10.15 -11.09 8.37
CA SER A 108 -11.10 -12.12 7.90
C SER A 108 -12.34 -12.23 8.77
N ASN A 109 -12.37 -11.58 9.94
CA ASN A 109 -13.54 -11.51 10.82
C ASN A 109 -14.38 -10.26 10.49
N PRO A 110 -15.57 -10.43 9.87
CA PRO A 110 -16.43 -9.29 9.49
C PRO A 110 -16.90 -8.46 10.69
N ALA A 111 -16.94 -9.05 11.90
CA ALA A 111 -17.39 -8.35 13.11
C ALA A 111 -16.44 -7.24 13.56
N LEU A 112 -15.18 -7.21 13.06
CA LEU A 112 -14.23 -6.15 13.35
C LEU A 112 -14.47 -4.87 12.51
N GLY A 113 -15.31 -4.92 11.47
CA GLY A 113 -15.75 -3.75 10.73
C GLY A 113 -14.66 -3.05 9.88
N TYR A 114 -13.56 -3.74 9.56
CA TYR A 114 -12.49 -3.17 8.72
C TYR A 114 -12.83 -3.23 7.23
N HIS A 115 -14.07 -2.86 6.92
CA HIS A 115 -14.56 -2.72 5.55
C HIS A 115 -14.20 -1.37 4.95
N PHE A 116 -14.49 -1.22 3.66
CA PHE A 116 -14.40 0.07 2.99
C PHE A 116 -15.19 1.15 3.78
N PRO A 117 -14.60 2.33 4.07
CA PRO A 117 -13.33 2.85 3.55
C PRO A 117 -12.12 2.72 4.52
N VAL A 118 -12.16 1.85 5.54
CA VAL A 118 -11.14 1.80 6.60
C VAL A 118 -9.72 1.57 6.06
N PRO A 119 -9.42 0.55 5.24
CA PRO A 119 -8.08 0.38 4.66
C PRO A 119 -7.66 1.57 3.79
N GLN A 120 -8.61 2.20 3.08
CA GLN A 120 -8.34 3.37 2.23
C GLN A 120 -7.92 4.60 3.04
N MET A 121 -8.48 4.78 4.23
CA MET A 121 -8.06 5.84 5.17
C MET A 121 -6.64 5.61 5.63
N ASP A 122 -6.26 4.37 5.95
CA ASP A 122 -4.89 4.01 6.34
C ASP A 122 -3.88 4.27 5.22
N ALA A 123 -4.20 3.89 3.97
CA ALA A 123 -3.33 4.12 2.82
C ALA A 123 -3.15 5.63 2.54
N ARG A 124 -4.22 6.42 2.60
CA ARG A 124 -4.15 7.88 2.45
C ARG A 124 -3.31 8.53 3.53
N ARG A 125 -3.50 8.12 4.79
CA ARG A 125 -2.71 8.60 5.91
C ARG A 125 -1.22 8.28 5.73
N ALA A 126 -0.89 7.10 5.19
CA ALA A 126 0.49 6.73 4.89
C ALA A 126 1.13 7.63 3.84
N ILE A 127 0.40 7.98 2.76
CA ILE A 127 0.88 8.94 1.74
C ILE A 127 1.10 10.32 2.37
N ARG A 128 0.13 10.80 3.14
CA ARG A 128 0.22 12.08 3.86
C ARG A 128 1.39 12.10 4.85
N THR A 129 1.60 11.02 5.60
CA THR A 129 2.73 10.87 6.53
C THR A 129 4.06 10.98 5.77
N MET A 130 4.20 10.28 4.65
CA MET A 130 5.42 10.36 3.82
C MET A 130 5.63 11.78 3.27
N ARG A 131 4.58 12.44 2.81
CA ARG A 131 4.66 13.81 2.27
C ARG A 131 4.99 14.83 3.37
N PHE A 132 4.41 14.69 4.54
CA PHE A 132 4.67 15.56 5.69
C PHE A 132 6.11 15.39 6.22
N LYS A 133 6.62 14.16 6.20
CA LYS A 133 7.98 13.80 6.65
C LYS A 133 9.03 13.87 5.53
N ALA A 134 8.68 14.35 4.35
CA ALA A 134 9.54 14.28 3.16
C ALA A 134 10.93 14.91 3.41
N GLY A 135 10.99 16.09 4.03
CA GLY A 135 12.26 16.75 4.35
C GLY A 135 13.15 15.92 5.27
N ASP A 136 12.59 15.35 6.33
CA ASP A 136 13.30 14.52 7.32
C ASP A 136 13.87 13.23 6.69
N TRP A 137 13.20 12.75 5.65
CA TRP A 137 13.53 11.48 5.01
C TRP A 137 14.32 11.61 3.71
N GLY A 138 14.65 12.85 3.31
CA GLY A 138 15.38 13.12 2.07
C GLY A 138 14.55 12.85 0.82
N ILE A 139 13.25 13.10 0.88
CA ILE A 139 12.28 12.91 -0.20
C ILE A 139 11.84 14.28 -0.74
N ASP A 140 11.66 14.37 -2.05
CA ASP A 140 10.94 15.46 -2.68
C ASP A 140 9.42 15.21 -2.51
N PRO A 141 8.65 16.11 -1.89
CA PRO A 141 7.22 15.92 -1.67
C PRO A 141 6.39 15.78 -2.96
N ALA A 142 6.96 16.12 -4.12
CA ALA A 142 6.38 15.92 -5.45
C ALA A 142 6.81 14.59 -6.12
N ARG A 143 7.53 13.72 -5.41
CA ARG A 143 8.04 12.44 -5.94
C ARG A 143 7.69 11.27 -5.02
N ILE A 144 6.43 11.20 -4.59
CA ILE A 144 5.90 10.16 -3.69
C ILE A 144 4.98 9.24 -4.45
N GLY A 145 5.40 7.99 -4.62
CA GLY A 145 4.61 6.92 -5.22
C GLY A 145 3.94 6.02 -4.21
N ILE A 146 3.05 5.19 -4.74
CA ILE A 146 2.40 4.12 -4.00
C ILE A 146 2.53 2.81 -4.77
N MET A 147 2.86 1.74 -4.07
CA MET A 147 2.99 0.39 -4.63
C MET A 147 2.10 -0.57 -3.88
N GLY A 148 1.43 -1.48 -4.60
CA GLY A 148 0.59 -2.48 -3.95
C GLY A 148 0.52 -3.78 -4.74
N PHE A 149 0.31 -4.87 -3.99
CA PHE A 149 0.29 -6.25 -4.48
C PHE A 149 -1.09 -6.86 -4.28
N SER A 150 -1.63 -7.58 -5.25
CA SER A 150 -2.89 -8.32 -5.08
C SER A 150 -4.04 -7.44 -4.54
N ALA A 151 -4.56 -7.73 -3.36
CA ALA A 151 -5.52 -6.87 -2.64
C ALA A 151 -4.90 -5.51 -2.23
N GLY A 152 -3.60 -5.47 -1.87
CA GLY A 152 -2.85 -4.22 -1.69
C GLY A 152 -2.72 -3.43 -3.00
N GLY A 153 -2.70 -4.13 -4.14
CA GLY A 153 -2.81 -3.53 -5.48
C GLY A 153 -4.16 -2.87 -5.71
N HIS A 154 -5.26 -3.47 -5.21
CA HIS A 154 -6.56 -2.81 -5.19
C HIS A 154 -6.52 -1.55 -4.33
N LEU A 155 -5.97 -1.64 -3.12
CA LEU A 155 -5.84 -0.50 -2.23
C LEU A 155 -4.99 0.63 -2.85
N CYS A 156 -3.89 0.27 -3.52
CA CYS A 156 -3.08 1.19 -4.33
C CYS A 156 -3.93 1.84 -5.44
N SER A 157 -4.71 1.04 -6.18
CA SER A 157 -5.57 1.57 -7.25
C SER A 157 -6.66 2.51 -6.72
N THR A 158 -7.19 2.29 -5.51
CA THR A 158 -8.10 3.26 -4.87
C THR A 158 -7.38 4.57 -4.53
N ALA A 159 -6.15 4.51 -4.05
CA ALA A 159 -5.38 5.71 -3.72
C ALA A 159 -5.07 6.58 -4.96
N VAL A 160 -4.81 5.96 -6.12
CA VAL A 160 -4.54 6.69 -7.38
C VAL A 160 -5.80 7.17 -8.10
N THR A 161 -6.99 6.68 -7.76
CA THR A 161 -8.25 7.01 -8.47
C THR A 161 -9.30 7.71 -7.61
N MET A 162 -9.20 7.64 -6.28
CA MET A 162 -10.18 8.18 -5.33
C MET A 162 -9.58 9.20 -4.36
N PHE A 163 -8.42 9.79 -4.68
CA PHE A 163 -7.74 10.75 -3.78
C PHE A 163 -8.58 12.01 -3.51
N ASP A 164 -9.51 12.37 -4.39
CA ASP A 164 -10.46 13.49 -4.23
C ASP A 164 -11.75 13.09 -3.49
N ASP A 165 -11.98 11.77 -3.25
CA ASP A 165 -13.19 11.32 -2.52
C ASP A 165 -13.09 11.77 -1.06
N LYS A 166 -14.21 12.22 -0.49
CA LYS A 166 -14.30 12.49 0.94
C LYS A 166 -14.63 11.19 1.66
N PHE A 167 -13.73 10.76 2.53
CA PHE A 167 -14.02 9.76 3.54
C PHE A 167 -14.27 10.50 4.86
N GLU A 168 -15.21 10.01 5.65
CA GLU A 168 -15.58 10.64 6.92
C GLU A 168 -14.35 10.73 7.85
N GLN A 169 -14.23 11.86 8.56
CA GLN A 169 -13.22 12.18 9.59
C GLN A 169 -11.80 12.48 9.06
N GLU A 170 -11.65 13.60 8.36
CA GLU A 170 -10.39 14.32 8.41
C GLU A 170 -10.20 14.90 9.83
N THR A 171 -9.04 14.66 10.42
CA THR A 171 -8.71 15.18 11.76
C THR A 171 -8.02 16.55 11.64
N ASP A 172 -7.92 17.29 12.77
CA ASP A 172 -7.14 18.53 12.81
C ASP A 172 -5.61 18.29 12.86
N ASP A 173 -5.17 17.04 12.68
CA ASP A 173 -3.74 16.69 12.64
C ASP A 173 -3.09 17.32 11.40
N PRO A 174 -1.95 18.03 11.55
CA PRO A 174 -1.23 18.66 10.44
C PRO A 174 -0.89 17.70 9.29
N ILE A 175 -0.73 16.40 9.57
CA ILE A 175 -0.50 15.38 8.53
C ILE A 175 -1.74 15.23 7.64
N ASP A 176 -2.95 15.43 8.14
CA ASP A 176 -4.18 15.31 7.35
C ASP A 176 -4.42 16.53 6.44
N GLN A 177 -3.70 17.62 6.65
CA GLN A 177 -3.80 18.83 5.85
C GLN A 177 -2.97 18.77 4.55
N VAL A 178 -2.06 17.79 4.39
CA VAL A 178 -1.29 17.62 3.16
C VAL A 178 -2.00 16.67 2.18
N SER A 179 -1.68 16.81 0.87
CA SER A 179 -2.32 16.01 -0.17
C SER A 179 -2.07 14.50 0.01
N CYS A 180 -3.11 13.69 -0.13
CA CYS A 180 -3.00 12.23 -0.21
C CYS A 180 -2.89 11.71 -1.65
N ARG A 181 -2.85 12.59 -2.68
CA ARG A 181 -2.67 12.14 -4.07
C ARG A 181 -1.23 11.68 -4.29
N PRO A 182 -0.99 10.42 -4.67
CA PRO A 182 0.35 9.98 -5.03
C PRO A 182 0.78 10.55 -6.39
N ASP A 183 2.10 10.65 -6.62
CA ASP A 183 2.66 11.20 -7.85
C ASP A 183 2.84 10.12 -8.93
N PHE A 184 2.86 8.85 -8.54
CA PHE A 184 2.80 7.68 -9.43
C PHE A 184 2.26 6.46 -8.69
N GLY A 185 1.77 5.44 -9.44
CA GLY A 185 1.29 4.17 -8.90
C GLY A 185 2.03 2.97 -9.51
N ILE A 186 2.32 1.97 -8.67
CA ILE A 186 2.88 0.67 -9.08
C ILE A 186 1.91 -0.42 -8.63
N LEU A 187 1.31 -1.12 -9.59
CA LEU A 187 0.31 -2.17 -9.35
C LEU A 187 0.87 -3.53 -9.74
N CYS A 188 1.05 -4.41 -8.76
CA CYS A 188 1.52 -5.78 -8.98
C CYS A 188 0.33 -6.73 -8.88
N TYR A 189 0.02 -7.42 -9.97
CA TYR A 189 -1.12 -8.37 -10.08
C TYR A 189 -2.36 -7.93 -9.29
N PRO A 190 -2.85 -6.69 -9.52
CA PRO A 190 -3.83 -6.05 -8.66
C PRO A 190 -5.21 -6.68 -8.80
N VAL A 191 -5.94 -6.81 -7.69
CA VAL A 191 -7.41 -6.91 -7.73
C VAL A 191 -7.96 -5.56 -8.18
N ILE A 192 -8.88 -5.53 -9.13
CA ILE A 192 -9.44 -4.28 -9.71
C ILE A 192 -10.97 -4.37 -9.88
N ALA A 193 -11.43 -5.43 -10.53
CA ALA A 193 -12.74 -5.52 -11.15
C ALA A 193 -13.85 -5.91 -10.17
N MET A 194 -13.99 -5.20 -9.04
CA MET A 194 -15.03 -5.47 -8.05
C MET A 194 -16.42 -5.56 -8.71
N GLY A 195 -17.16 -6.61 -8.38
CA GLY A 195 -18.47 -6.89 -8.97
C GLY A 195 -18.46 -7.56 -10.35
N GLN A 196 -17.29 -7.88 -10.92
CA GLN A 196 -17.17 -8.64 -12.15
C GLN A 196 -16.86 -10.13 -11.86
N PRO A 197 -17.24 -11.07 -12.76
CA PRO A 197 -17.00 -12.51 -12.55
C PRO A 197 -15.52 -12.88 -12.38
N HIS A 198 -14.61 -12.12 -12.98
CA HIS A 198 -13.16 -12.34 -12.92
C HIS A 198 -12.48 -11.63 -11.72
N CYS A 199 -13.23 -11.03 -10.82
CA CYS A 199 -12.68 -10.44 -9.59
C CYS A 199 -12.37 -11.51 -8.54
N HIS A 200 -11.37 -11.27 -7.71
CA HIS A 200 -11.06 -12.11 -6.56
C HIS A 200 -12.16 -11.97 -5.47
N GLN A 201 -13.05 -12.95 -5.39
CA GLN A 201 -14.25 -12.91 -4.53
C GLN A 201 -13.91 -12.83 -3.02
N GLY A 202 -12.76 -13.39 -2.61
CA GLY A 202 -12.27 -13.27 -1.23
C GLY A 202 -12.05 -11.81 -0.84
N SER A 203 -11.39 -11.03 -1.71
CA SER A 203 -11.15 -9.60 -1.50
C SER A 203 -12.47 -8.80 -1.47
N VAL A 204 -13.42 -9.16 -2.33
CA VAL A 204 -14.76 -8.53 -2.30
C VAL A 204 -15.41 -8.71 -0.94
N ARG A 205 -15.50 -9.95 -0.45
CA ARG A 205 -16.15 -10.24 0.85
C ARG A 205 -15.45 -9.56 2.02
N ASN A 206 -14.11 -9.60 2.06
CA ASN A 206 -13.36 -9.06 3.19
C ASN A 206 -13.38 -7.53 3.22
N LEU A 207 -13.37 -6.86 2.05
CA LEU A 207 -13.41 -5.40 1.98
C LEU A 207 -14.83 -4.84 2.03
N LEU A 208 -15.80 -5.48 1.36
CA LEU A 208 -17.13 -4.91 1.13
C LEU A 208 -18.25 -5.63 1.90
N GLY A 209 -17.91 -6.70 2.62
CA GLY A 209 -18.89 -7.53 3.34
C GLY A 209 -19.48 -8.64 2.47
N ALA A 210 -20.37 -9.46 3.07
CA ALA A 210 -20.91 -10.65 2.43
C ALA A 210 -21.89 -10.33 1.28
N ASN A 211 -22.64 -9.24 1.40
CA ASN A 211 -23.69 -8.86 0.45
C ASN A 211 -23.55 -7.37 0.08
N PRO A 212 -22.48 -6.97 -0.62
CA PRO A 212 -22.29 -5.57 -0.98
C PRO A 212 -23.34 -5.12 -2.00
N SER A 213 -23.79 -3.86 -1.87
CA SER A 213 -24.69 -3.26 -2.87
C SER A 213 -23.98 -3.12 -4.22
N ARG A 214 -24.76 -3.04 -5.29
CA ARG A 214 -24.22 -2.81 -6.64
C ARG A 214 -23.42 -1.51 -6.71
N GLU A 215 -23.92 -0.46 -6.06
CA GLU A 215 -23.25 0.83 -5.99
C GLU A 215 -21.87 0.72 -5.30
N LEU A 216 -21.77 -0.01 -4.19
CA LEU A 216 -20.53 -0.22 -3.47
C LEU A 216 -19.53 -1.02 -4.31
N LEU A 217 -19.97 -2.03 -5.03
CA LEU A 217 -19.16 -2.79 -5.99
C LEU A 217 -18.65 -1.89 -7.12
N ASP A 218 -19.52 -1.10 -7.73
CA ASP A 218 -19.16 -0.20 -8.83
C ASP A 218 -18.22 0.92 -8.37
N ARG A 219 -18.42 1.45 -7.15
CA ARG A 219 -17.50 2.41 -6.54
C ARG A 219 -16.10 1.84 -6.35
N ASN A 220 -15.98 0.57 -5.98
CA ASN A 220 -14.71 -0.11 -5.74
C ASN A 220 -14.15 -0.82 -6.99
N ASN A 221 -14.81 -0.75 -8.14
CA ASN A 221 -14.23 -1.13 -9.42
C ASN A 221 -13.36 0.03 -9.93
N THR A 222 -12.08 0.00 -9.57
CA THR A 222 -11.19 1.15 -9.77
C THR A 222 -10.88 1.46 -11.22
N ALA A 223 -11.03 0.51 -12.15
CA ALA A 223 -10.96 0.80 -13.59
C ALA A 223 -12.03 1.81 -14.02
N ARG A 224 -13.22 1.80 -13.39
CA ARG A 224 -14.29 2.77 -13.66
C ARG A 224 -14.05 4.15 -13.02
N ARG A 225 -13.05 4.24 -12.14
CA ARG A 225 -12.70 5.45 -11.41
C ARG A 225 -11.53 6.21 -12.01
N VAL A 226 -10.89 5.67 -13.04
CA VAL A 226 -9.78 6.33 -13.74
C VAL A 226 -10.27 7.62 -14.39
N THR A 227 -9.53 8.69 -14.18
CA THR A 227 -9.77 10.02 -14.79
C THR A 227 -8.46 10.58 -15.31
N GLY A 228 -8.49 11.67 -16.06
CA GLY A 228 -7.26 12.38 -16.50
C GLY A 228 -6.41 12.94 -15.36
N LYS A 229 -6.92 12.93 -14.10
CA LYS A 229 -6.14 13.30 -12.91
C LYS A 229 -5.40 12.13 -12.26
N THR A 230 -5.69 10.88 -12.67
CA THR A 230 -4.97 9.68 -12.20
C THR A 230 -3.49 9.83 -12.54
N PRO A 231 -2.57 9.59 -11.59
CA PRO A 231 -1.14 9.73 -11.87
C PRO A 231 -0.62 8.64 -12.81
N PRO A 232 0.61 8.78 -13.37
CA PRO A 232 1.26 7.73 -14.15
C PRO A 232 1.29 6.38 -13.43
N ILE A 233 1.06 5.29 -14.19
CA ILE A 233 0.92 3.94 -13.66
C ILE A 233 1.95 2.99 -14.28
N PHE A 234 2.61 2.20 -13.44
CA PHE A 234 3.30 0.98 -13.83
C PHE A 234 2.50 -0.22 -13.34
N LEU A 235 2.22 -1.17 -14.22
CA LEU A 235 1.46 -2.37 -13.91
C LEU A 235 2.21 -3.62 -14.38
N VAL A 236 2.24 -4.65 -13.52
CA VAL A 236 2.81 -5.96 -13.84
C VAL A 236 1.84 -7.07 -13.46
N HIS A 237 1.68 -8.08 -14.34
CA HIS A 237 0.79 -9.21 -14.11
C HIS A 237 1.26 -10.45 -14.87
N SER A 238 0.98 -11.66 -14.37
CA SER A 238 1.20 -12.91 -15.08
C SER A 238 -0.07 -13.37 -15.80
N ALA A 239 0.09 -13.89 -17.01
CA ALA A 239 -1.04 -14.36 -17.82
C ALA A 239 -1.69 -15.64 -17.26
N ASP A 240 -0.91 -16.43 -16.51
CA ASP A 240 -1.34 -17.68 -15.87
C ASP A 240 -1.80 -17.51 -14.41
N ASP A 241 -1.97 -16.27 -13.93
CA ASP A 241 -2.49 -15.99 -12.59
C ASP A 241 -3.92 -16.52 -12.42
N ARG A 242 -4.07 -17.51 -11.53
CA ARG A 242 -5.35 -18.16 -11.24
C ARG A 242 -6.06 -17.58 -10.02
N ALA A 243 -5.37 -16.83 -9.19
CA ALA A 243 -5.95 -16.18 -8.00
C ALA A 243 -6.61 -14.85 -8.38
N VAL A 244 -5.89 -14.03 -9.14
CA VAL A 244 -6.38 -12.76 -9.67
C VAL A 244 -6.21 -12.76 -11.19
N PRO A 245 -7.23 -13.14 -11.97
CA PRO A 245 -7.13 -13.23 -13.42
C PRO A 245 -6.58 -11.95 -14.05
N LEU A 246 -5.68 -12.11 -15.02
CA LEU A 246 -4.99 -11.03 -15.75
C LEU A 246 -5.93 -9.89 -16.17
N ARG A 247 -7.19 -10.20 -16.47
CA ARG A 247 -8.18 -9.21 -16.90
C ARG A 247 -8.37 -8.07 -15.89
N ASN A 248 -8.11 -8.29 -14.59
CA ASN A 248 -8.10 -7.20 -13.61
C ASN A 248 -7.08 -6.12 -14.00
N GLY A 249 -5.84 -6.50 -14.28
CA GLY A 249 -4.79 -5.57 -14.68
C GLY A 249 -5.04 -4.94 -16.05
N THR A 250 -5.46 -5.72 -17.04
CA THR A 250 -5.68 -5.20 -18.40
C THR A 250 -6.88 -4.26 -18.49
N ASP A 251 -7.97 -4.50 -17.75
CA ASP A 251 -9.11 -3.58 -17.68
C ASP A 251 -8.68 -2.21 -17.09
N PHE A 252 -7.78 -2.20 -16.07
CA PHE A 252 -7.26 -0.96 -15.51
C PHE A 252 -6.32 -0.23 -16.46
N ALA A 253 -5.42 -0.96 -17.12
CA ALA A 253 -4.49 -0.38 -18.09
C ALA A 253 -5.24 0.23 -19.30
N ALA A 254 -6.28 -0.46 -19.80
CA ALA A 254 -7.14 0.07 -20.85
C ALA A 254 -7.85 1.36 -20.42
N ALA A 255 -8.42 1.38 -19.21
CA ALA A 255 -9.05 2.58 -18.67
C ALA A 255 -8.08 3.76 -18.52
N CYS A 256 -6.83 3.50 -18.12
CA CYS A 256 -5.77 4.54 -18.09
C CYS A 256 -5.51 5.09 -19.49
N SER A 257 -5.32 4.21 -20.49
CA SER A 257 -5.09 4.60 -21.89
C SER A 257 -6.24 5.44 -22.43
N ASP A 258 -7.50 5.03 -22.20
CA ASP A 258 -8.70 5.73 -22.66
C ASP A 258 -8.83 7.14 -22.06
N LYS A 259 -8.24 7.39 -20.89
CA LYS A 259 -8.24 8.69 -20.21
C LYS A 259 -6.95 9.51 -20.43
N GLY A 260 -6.04 9.03 -21.29
CA GLY A 260 -4.77 9.69 -21.55
C GLY A 260 -3.80 9.67 -20.38
N VAL A 261 -3.98 8.74 -19.43
CA VAL A 261 -3.05 8.54 -18.31
C VAL A 261 -1.86 7.73 -18.79
N PRO A 262 -0.60 8.19 -18.59
CA PRO A 262 0.56 7.39 -18.91
C PRO A 262 0.53 6.04 -18.16
N VAL A 263 0.57 4.94 -18.90
CA VAL A 263 0.55 3.58 -18.33
C VAL A 263 1.56 2.69 -19.03
N SER A 264 2.41 2.02 -18.23
CA SER A 264 3.25 0.91 -18.69
C SER A 264 2.68 -0.39 -18.11
N CYS A 265 2.27 -1.32 -18.97
CA CYS A 265 1.71 -2.60 -18.58
C CYS A 265 2.60 -3.74 -19.07
N HIS A 266 3.12 -4.53 -18.13
CA HIS A 266 4.02 -5.64 -18.38
C HIS A 266 3.30 -6.97 -18.07
N ILE A 267 3.17 -7.81 -19.09
CA ILE A 267 2.50 -9.12 -18.97
C ILE A 267 3.54 -10.21 -19.19
N TYR A 268 3.71 -11.07 -18.20
CA TYR A 268 4.54 -12.26 -18.28
C TYR A 268 3.69 -13.48 -18.61
N ALA A 269 4.18 -14.35 -19.49
CA ALA A 269 3.43 -15.55 -19.90
C ALA A 269 3.19 -16.51 -18.73
N GLN A 270 4.15 -16.59 -17.81
CA GLN A 270 4.15 -17.47 -16.65
C GLN A 270 4.67 -16.74 -15.42
N GLY A 271 4.23 -17.16 -14.23
CA GLY A 271 4.64 -16.60 -12.95
C GLY A 271 3.62 -16.90 -11.84
N GLY A 272 2.39 -17.24 -12.20
CA GLY A 272 1.30 -17.42 -11.23
C GLY A 272 0.95 -16.10 -10.54
N HIS A 273 0.60 -16.20 -9.25
CA HIS A 273 0.20 -15.05 -8.40
C HIS A 273 1.32 -14.65 -7.46
#